data_e9ab50395cb858681ce38575361b5664
#
_entry.id   e9ab50395cb858681ce38575361b5664
#
_cell.length_a   1.000
_cell.length_b   1.000
_cell.length_c   1.000
_cell.angle_alpha   90.00
_cell.angle_beta   90.00
_cell.angle_gamma   90.00
#
_symmetry.space_group_name_H-M   'P 1'
#
loop_
_entity.id
_entity.type
_entity.pdbx_description
1 polymer ?
#
loop_
_entity_poly.entity_id
_entity_poly.type
_entity_poly.pdbx_seq_one_letter_code
_entity_poly.pdbx_strand_id
1 'polypeptide(L)'
;MSDSIKHECGVAMIRLLKPLEYYQMKYGSWQWGLQKLYLLMEKQHNRGQEGAGMACVKLDMQPGEEYINRERQLGSQAIDACFSSFNQKYAKCSPEQLNDPGWSKENLPFAGEILMGHLRYSTTGKEGLQYVHPFLRRNNWKSRNLCLCGNFNLTNVSEMSNRLIEKGQHPRDMGDTFLMLETIGHYLDREVQNEFDKLEDAGIQNIAKVIEEQIDIPAILRKSSADWDGGYTICGLMGHGDSFVFRDPWGIRPAFWYADDEVVVVTSERPVIQTVMDVSADQVKELDPGKALIIKKNGRVFTEQIREPFLKQSCSFERIYFSRGSDEDIYKERKKLGALLTQPILKAVDYDIENTVFSYIPNTAEVAFFGMSQGLEQYVNNLKKDYIKKNIKNLDENKLNKILALHPRLEKVAIKDIKLRTFIAQQGGRNDLAAHVYDVTWGSLKPYEDNLVIIDDSIVRGTTLKQSIIKILDKLHPKKIVVVSSSPQVRYPDCYGIDMSRMGEFIAFKAAVQLLKDTRQEKIINDVYNKIKAQQLKPEAEQTVNFVKEIYAPFTVEEVSKKIAEMLIPEGTKAEVQLVYQYPEDLIKACPNHVGDWYFTGNYPTPGGVRLVNRAFTNFLENVDHR
;
A
#
# COMPACT_ATOMS: atom_id res chain seq x y z
N MET A 1 10.08 -11.88 -1.20
CA MET A 1 9.88 -10.93 -0.07
C MET A 1 11.01 -11.19 0.89
N SER A 2 11.96 -10.30 0.92
CA SER A 2 13.12 -10.37 1.83
C SER A 2 12.70 -10.22 3.29
N ASP A 3 11.77 -9.32 3.57
CA ASP A 3 11.05 -9.21 4.83
C ASP A 3 9.55 -9.22 4.52
N SER A 4 8.75 -9.94 5.31
CA SER A 4 7.30 -9.86 5.17
C SER A 4 6.82 -8.48 5.65
N ILE A 5 7.06 -7.45 4.82
CA ILE A 5 6.34 -6.20 4.99
C ILE A 5 4.90 -6.56 4.69
N LYS A 6 4.09 -6.45 5.68
CA LYS A 6 2.68 -6.70 5.55
C LYS A 6 2.07 -5.55 4.75
N HIS A 7 1.09 -5.88 3.91
CA HIS A 7 0.58 -5.04 2.82
C HIS A 7 -0.41 -3.96 3.30
N GLU A 8 -0.78 -3.06 2.40
CA GLU A 8 -1.81 -2.04 2.62
C GLU A 8 -3.21 -2.57 2.32
N CYS A 9 -4.24 -1.86 2.81
CA CYS A 9 -5.63 -2.12 2.45
C CYS A 9 -5.90 -1.81 0.97
N GLY A 10 -6.88 -2.51 0.37
CA GLY A 10 -7.41 -2.25 -0.96
C GLY A 10 -8.87 -1.85 -0.90
N VAL A 11 -9.29 -0.89 -1.71
CA VAL A 11 -10.70 -0.49 -1.86
C VAL A 11 -11.18 -0.78 -3.27
N ALA A 12 -12.46 -1.17 -3.38
CA ALA A 12 -13.17 -1.30 -4.64
C ALA A 12 -14.60 -0.76 -4.48
N MET A 13 -15.11 -0.01 -5.44
CA MET A 13 -16.50 0.43 -5.47
C MET A 13 -17.04 0.37 -6.89
N ILE A 14 -18.28 -0.07 -7.03
CA ILE A 14 -19.03 -0.07 -8.28
C ILE A 14 -20.38 0.59 -8.05
N ARG A 15 -20.73 1.53 -8.91
CA ARG A 15 -22.05 2.11 -9.02
C ARG A 15 -22.61 1.83 -10.42
N LEU A 16 -23.64 1.00 -10.49
CA LEU A 16 -24.38 0.71 -11.72
C LEU A 16 -25.33 1.88 -12.00
N LEU A 17 -25.16 2.58 -13.11
CA LEU A 17 -25.94 3.79 -13.45
C LEU A 17 -27.27 3.48 -14.13
N LYS A 18 -27.49 2.22 -14.52
CA LYS A 18 -28.73 1.70 -15.09
C LYS A 18 -29.40 0.74 -14.10
N PRO A 19 -30.68 0.41 -14.24
CA PRO A 19 -31.36 -0.61 -13.43
C PRO A 19 -30.80 -2.02 -13.73
N LEU A 20 -31.00 -2.97 -12.82
CA LEU A 20 -30.45 -4.33 -12.95
C LEU A 20 -30.93 -5.07 -14.20
N GLU A 21 -32.15 -4.78 -14.68
CA GLU A 21 -32.73 -5.30 -15.91
C GLU A 21 -31.89 -4.97 -17.14
N TYR A 22 -31.26 -3.79 -17.18
CA TYR A 22 -30.37 -3.38 -18.26
C TYR A 22 -29.16 -4.33 -18.36
N TYR A 23 -28.54 -4.67 -17.23
CA TYR A 23 -27.38 -5.56 -17.21
C TYR A 23 -27.78 -7.00 -17.52
N GLN A 24 -28.98 -7.44 -17.10
CA GLN A 24 -29.54 -8.72 -17.50
C GLN A 24 -29.70 -8.81 -19.02
N MET A 25 -30.24 -7.79 -19.65
CA MET A 25 -30.42 -7.77 -21.11
C MET A 25 -29.11 -7.66 -21.88
N LYS A 26 -28.19 -6.80 -21.44
CA LYS A 26 -26.97 -6.50 -22.19
C LYS A 26 -25.88 -7.53 -21.97
N TYR A 27 -25.70 -8.01 -20.74
CA TYR A 27 -24.59 -8.88 -20.35
C TYR A 27 -25.04 -10.29 -19.95
N GLY A 28 -26.34 -10.59 -20.06
CA GLY A 28 -26.90 -11.90 -19.73
C GLY A 28 -27.06 -12.19 -18.24
N SER A 29 -26.72 -11.23 -17.37
CA SER A 29 -26.88 -11.39 -15.92
C SER A 29 -26.98 -10.06 -15.19
N TRP A 30 -27.98 -9.92 -14.31
CA TRP A 30 -28.06 -8.80 -13.37
C TRP A 30 -26.91 -8.78 -12.36
N GLN A 31 -26.25 -9.92 -12.14
CA GLN A 31 -25.10 -10.07 -11.25
C GLN A 31 -23.79 -9.46 -11.84
N TRP A 32 -23.85 -8.87 -13.03
CA TRP A 32 -22.67 -8.32 -13.71
C TRP A 32 -21.83 -7.40 -12.79
N GLY A 33 -22.47 -6.47 -12.09
CA GLY A 33 -21.78 -5.59 -11.13
C GLY A 33 -21.12 -6.34 -9.99
N LEU A 34 -21.79 -7.36 -9.45
CA LEU A 34 -21.27 -8.21 -8.38
C LEU A 34 -20.08 -9.06 -8.84
N GLN A 35 -20.15 -9.62 -10.06
CA GLN A 35 -19.03 -10.34 -10.68
C GLN A 35 -17.83 -9.42 -10.94
N LYS A 36 -18.09 -8.18 -11.38
CA LYS A 36 -17.03 -7.17 -11.54
C LYS A 36 -16.40 -6.81 -10.19
N LEU A 37 -17.20 -6.64 -9.13
CA LEU A 37 -16.66 -6.40 -7.78
C LEU A 37 -15.74 -7.54 -7.32
N TYR A 38 -16.14 -8.79 -7.52
CA TYR A 38 -15.30 -9.95 -7.22
C TYR A 38 -13.94 -9.84 -7.92
N LEU A 39 -13.96 -9.60 -9.24
CA LEU A 39 -12.73 -9.46 -10.03
C LEU A 39 -11.86 -8.28 -9.58
N LEU A 40 -12.48 -7.13 -9.24
CA LEU A 40 -11.75 -5.97 -8.71
C LEU A 40 -11.05 -6.30 -7.38
N MET A 41 -11.71 -7.05 -6.50
CA MET A 41 -11.12 -7.48 -5.23
C MET A 41 -10.00 -8.51 -5.47
N GLU A 42 -10.24 -9.54 -6.28
CA GLU A 42 -9.23 -10.56 -6.61
C GLU A 42 -7.99 -9.98 -7.30
N LYS A 43 -8.17 -9.03 -8.21
CA LYS A 43 -7.05 -8.34 -8.87
C LYS A 43 -6.25 -7.44 -7.93
N GLN A 44 -6.77 -7.12 -6.75
CA GLN A 44 -6.08 -6.39 -5.69
C GLN A 44 -5.59 -7.30 -4.54
N HIS A 45 -5.58 -8.63 -4.71
CA HIS A 45 -5.16 -9.57 -3.66
C HIS A 45 -3.71 -9.38 -3.17
N ASN A 46 -2.87 -8.66 -3.93
CA ASN A 46 -1.56 -8.20 -3.47
C ASN A 46 -1.65 -7.22 -2.29
N ARG A 47 -2.80 -6.57 -2.07
CA ARG A 47 -3.10 -5.73 -0.90
C ARG A 47 -3.65 -6.60 0.24
N GLY A 48 -4.57 -6.26 1.00
CA GLY A 48 -5.02 -6.99 2.20
C GLY A 48 -5.28 -8.50 2.03
N GLN A 49 -4.60 -9.31 2.82
CA GLN A 49 -4.73 -10.78 2.83
C GLN A 49 -5.21 -11.36 4.16
N GLU A 50 -5.55 -10.51 5.14
CA GLU A 50 -5.97 -10.93 6.48
C GLU A 50 -7.49 -10.96 6.65
N GLY A 51 -8.18 -10.33 5.75
CA GLY A 51 -9.63 -10.30 5.73
C GLY A 51 -10.17 -9.52 4.55
N ALA A 52 -11.44 -9.72 4.26
CA ALA A 52 -12.18 -8.98 3.24
C ALA A 52 -13.60 -8.68 3.74
N GLY A 53 -14.18 -7.67 3.14
CA GLY A 53 -15.58 -7.39 3.38
C GLY A 53 -16.20 -6.63 2.22
N MET A 54 -17.51 -6.69 2.17
CA MET A 54 -18.29 -6.06 1.11
C MET A 54 -19.59 -5.48 1.65
N ALA A 55 -20.10 -4.48 0.96
CA ALA A 55 -21.42 -3.91 1.22
C ALA A 55 -22.16 -3.64 -0.10
N CYS A 56 -23.48 -3.60 -0.01
CA CYS A 56 -24.37 -3.27 -1.11
C CYS A 56 -25.47 -2.35 -0.62
N VAL A 57 -25.85 -1.37 -1.44
CA VAL A 57 -27.06 -0.59 -1.28
C VAL A 57 -27.96 -0.83 -2.49
N LYS A 58 -29.20 -1.24 -2.23
CA LYS A 58 -30.26 -1.41 -3.22
C LYS A 58 -31.08 -0.12 -3.30
N LEU A 59 -31.25 0.41 -4.48
CA LEU A 59 -32.04 1.63 -4.69
C LEU A 59 -33.54 1.34 -4.65
N ASP A 60 -34.32 2.34 -4.24
CA ASP A 60 -35.77 2.39 -4.36
C ASP A 60 -36.53 1.24 -3.68
N MET A 61 -35.93 0.62 -2.66
CA MET A 61 -36.61 -0.42 -1.86
C MET A 61 -37.71 0.19 -1.00
N GLN A 62 -38.80 -0.56 -0.83
CA GLN A 62 -39.97 -0.14 -0.06
C GLN A 62 -39.71 -0.24 1.45
N PRO A 63 -40.47 0.49 2.28
CA PRO A 63 -40.43 0.31 3.73
C PRO A 63 -40.70 -1.14 4.13
N GLY A 64 -39.84 -1.70 5.01
CA GLY A 64 -39.90 -3.10 5.43
C GLY A 64 -38.95 -4.04 4.68
N GLU A 65 -38.38 -3.60 3.57
CA GLU A 65 -37.40 -4.37 2.80
C GLU A 65 -35.96 -3.99 3.17
N GLU A 66 -35.06 -5.00 3.22
CA GLU A 66 -33.64 -4.78 3.50
C GLU A 66 -32.95 -4.17 2.26
N TYR A 67 -32.37 -3.00 2.42
CA TYR A 67 -31.73 -2.26 1.33
C TYR A 67 -30.21 -2.09 1.52
N ILE A 68 -29.65 -2.45 2.70
CA ILE A 68 -28.19 -2.45 2.95
C ILE A 68 -27.75 -3.84 3.37
N ASN A 69 -26.92 -4.46 2.56
CA ASN A 69 -26.28 -5.73 2.89
C ASN A 69 -24.80 -5.48 3.22
N ARG A 70 -24.27 -6.25 4.16
CA ARG A 70 -22.86 -6.23 4.53
C ARG A 70 -22.40 -7.62 4.89
N GLU A 71 -21.23 -8.03 4.35
CA GLU A 71 -20.55 -9.28 4.67
C GLU A 71 -19.09 -9.01 4.99
N ARG A 72 -18.49 -9.76 5.92
CA ARG A 72 -17.09 -9.60 6.34
C ARG A 72 -16.53 -10.95 6.77
N GLN A 73 -15.31 -11.26 6.34
CA GLN A 73 -14.62 -12.51 6.61
C GLN A 73 -13.16 -12.27 6.97
N LEU A 74 -12.56 -13.19 7.74
CA LEU A 74 -11.14 -13.21 8.09
C LEU A 74 -10.40 -14.31 7.34
N GLY A 75 -9.09 -14.13 7.19
CA GLY A 75 -8.17 -15.11 6.61
C GLY A 75 -7.87 -14.90 5.14
N SER A 76 -6.95 -15.70 4.63
CA SER A 76 -6.41 -15.57 3.27
C SER A 76 -7.38 -15.90 2.13
N GLN A 77 -8.52 -16.51 2.45
CA GLN A 77 -9.60 -16.83 1.49
C GLN A 77 -10.86 -15.99 1.78
N ALA A 78 -10.69 -14.85 2.43
CA ALA A 78 -11.81 -14.02 2.88
C ALA A 78 -12.67 -13.50 1.72
N ILE A 79 -12.10 -13.25 0.54
CA ILE A 79 -12.86 -12.83 -0.65
C ILE A 79 -13.84 -13.93 -1.03
N ASP A 80 -13.34 -15.14 -1.30
CA ASP A 80 -14.20 -16.29 -1.64
C ASP A 80 -15.23 -16.58 -0.57
N ALA A 81 -14.86 -16.48 0.71
CA ALA A 81 -15.76 -16.69 1.83
C ALA A 81 -16.89 -15.65 1.88
N CYS A 82 -16.61 -14.36 1.60
CA CYS A 82 -17.63 -13.32 1.48
C CYS A 82 -18.66 -13.66 0.39
N PHE A 83 -18.19 -14.03 -0.80
CA PHE A 83 -19.07 -14.35 -1.92
C PHE A 83 -19.81 -15.68 -1.73
N SER A 84 -19.17 -16.68 -1.13
CA SER A 84 -19.81 -17.96 -0.83
C SER A 84 -20.94 -17.85 0.19
N SER A 85 -20.90 -16.89 1.11
CA SER A 85 -21.89 -16.71 2.16
C SER A 85 -23.30 -16.47 1.62
N PHE A 86 -23.45 -15.73 0.53
CA PHE A 86 -24.75 -15.46 -0.10
C PHE A 86 -25.03 -16.34 -1.32
N ASN A 87 -24.00 -16.84 -2.02
CA ASN A 87 -24.19 -17.79 -3.12
C ASN A 87 -24.95 -19.06 -2.71
N GLN A 88 -24.84 -19.47 -1.45
CA GLN A 88 -25.63 -20.56 -0.89
C GLN A 88 -27.15 -20.25 -0.88
N LYS A 89 -27.54 -18.98 -0.78
CA LYS A 89 -28.94 -18.55 -0.90
C LYS A 89 -29.38 -18.57 -2.36
N TYR A 90 -28.53 -18.10 -3.26
CA TYR A 90 -28.77 -18.09 -4.71
C TYR A 90 -28.97 -19.52 -5.26
N ALA A 91 -28.15 -20.47 -4.81
CA ALA A 91 -28.24 -21.88 -5.21
C ALA A 91 -29.57 -22.56 -4.83
N LYS A 92 -30.38 -21.98 -3.95
CA LYS A 92 -31.70 -22.49 -3.55
C LYS A 92 -32.83 -21.93 -4.41
N CYS A 93 -32.57 -20.95 -5.26
CA CYS A 93 -33.58 -20.31 -6.10
C CYS A 93 -33.74 -21.07 -7.42
N SER A 94 -34.95 -21.00 -8.00
CA SER A 94 -35.15 -21.55 -9.33
C SER A 94 -34.45 -20.69 -10.41
N PRO A 95 -34.15 -21.27 -11.60
CA PRO A 95 -33.59 -20.49 -12.69
C PRO A 95 -34.46 -19.29 -13.10
N GLU A 96 -35.80 -19.44 -13.03
CA GLU A 96 -36.75 -18.36 -13.33
C GLU A 96 -36.61 -17.20 -12.34
N GLN A 97 -36.49 -17.50 -11.04
CA GLN A 97 -36.27 -16.51 -9.99
C GLN A 97 -34.94 -15.78 -10.16
N LEU A 98 -33.86 -16.52 -10.46
CA LEU A 98 -32.53 -15.92 -10.67
C LEU A 98 -32.42 -15.09 -11.95
N ASN A 99 -33.26 -15.38 -12.95
CA ASN A 99 -33.30 -14.62 -14.20
C ASN A 99 -34.24 -13.41 -14.13
N ASP A 100 -34.97 -13.23 -13.04
CA ASP A 100 -35.80 -12.05 -12.78
C ASP A 100 -35.04 -11.05 -11.92
N PRO A 101 -34.53 -9.93 -12.46
CA PRO A 101 -33.79 -8.92 -11.71
C PRO A 101 -34.63 -8.24 -10.62
N GLY A 102 -35.92 -7.99 -10.89
CA GLY A 102 -36.85 -7.39 -9.93
C GLY A 102 -37.05 -8.28 -8.72
N TRP A 103 -37.43 -9.54 -8.95
CA TRP A 103 -37.54 -10.52 -7.90
C TRP A 103 -36.23 -10.71 -7.11
N SER A 104 -35.13 -10.81 -7.83
CA SER A 104 -33.79 -10.97 -7.22
C SER A 104 -33.43 -9.79 -6.34
N LYS A 105 -33.72 -8.56 -6.77
CA LYS A 105 -33.47 -7.35 -6.01
C LYS A 105 -34.24 -7.32 -4.69
N GLU A 106 -35.50 -7.70 -4.70
CA GLU A 106 -36.32 -7.76 -3.50
C GLU A 106 -35.89 -8.87 -2.53
N ASN A 107 -35.59 -10.07 -3.04
CA ASN A 107 -35.46 -11.27 -2.24
C ASN A 107 -34.02 -11.70 -1.94
N LEU A 108 -33.03 -11.29 -2.74
CA LEU A 108 -31.65 -11.77 -2.63
C LEU A 108 -30.72 -10.71 -2.03
N PRO A 109 -29.79 -11.07 -1.13
CA PRO A 109 -28.78 -10.15 -0.64
C PRO A 109 -27.81 -9.77 -1.78
N PHE A 110 -27.24 -8.57 -1.69
CA PHE A 110 -26.28 -8.04 -2.67
C PHE A 110 -26.80 -7.86 -4.11
N ALA A 111 -28.09 -8.04 -4.35
CA ALA A 111 -28.74 -7.72 -5.62
C ALA A 111 -29.09 -6.23 -5.67
N GLY A 112 -28.11 -5.37 -5.87
CA GLY A 112 -28.27 -3.92 -5.86
C GLY A 112 -27.30 -3.19 -6.75
N GLU A 113 -27.53 -1.89 -6.89
CA GLU A 113 -26.84 -1.04 -7.86
C GLU A 113 -25.56 -0.40 -7.33
N ILE A 114 -25.35 -0.42 -6.01
CA ILE A 114 -24.15 0.17 -5.39
C ILE A 114 -23.43 -0.88 -4.59
N LEU A 115 -22.21 -1.16 -4.95
CA LEU A 115 -21.40 -2.22 -4.39
C LEU A 115 -20.06 -1.67 -3.91
N MET A 116 -19.59 -2.13 -2.76
CA MET A 116 -18.32 -1.76 -2.15
C MET A 116 -17.58 -3.01 -1.70
N GLY A 117 -16.29 -3.08 -1.96
CA GLY A 117 -15.39 -4.12 -1.49
C GLY A 117 -14.18 -3.54 -0.78
N HIS A 118 -13.67 -4.26 0.20
CA HIS A 118 -12.49 -3.90 0.96
C HIS A 118 -11.62 -5.11 1.23
N LEU A 119 -10.33 -4.95 1.05
CA LEU A 119 -9.29 -5.92 1.39
C LEU A 119 -8.52 -5.39 2.59
N ARG A 120 -8.60 -6.13 3.69
CA ARG A 120 -8.01 -5.70 4.96
C ARG A 120 -6.59 -6.19 5.12
N TYR A 121 -5.78 -5.24 5.55
CA TYR A 121 -4.51 -5.51 6.21
C TYR A 121 -4.49 -4.86 7.60
N SER A 122 -4.05 -5.59 8.64
CA SER A 122 -3.99 -5.07 10.02
C SER A 122 -2.69 -4.30 10.25
N THR A 123 -2.76 -2.98 10.28
CA THR A 123 -1.62 -2.11 10.56
C THR A 123 -1.33 -1.95 12.05
N THR A 124 -2.32 -2.21 12.91
CA THR A 124 -2.26 -1.95 14.36
C THR A 124 -2.16 -3.21 15.22
N GLY A 125 -2.03 -4.40 14.61
CA GLY A 125 -2.01 -5.67 15.34
C GLY A 125 -3.34 -6.05 16.01
N LYS A 126 -4.41 -5.25 15.83
CA LYS A 126 -5.75 -5.59 16.30
C LYS A 126 -6.36 -6.63 15.39
N GLU A 127 -6.50 -7.85 15.88
CA GLU A 127 -7.12 -8.97 15.19
C GLU A 127 -8.60 -9.05 15.52
N GLY A 128 -9.41 -9.57 14.60
CA GLY A 128 -10.82 -9.84 14.81
C GLY A 128 -11.75 -9.24 13.76
N LEU A 129 -12.92 -9.85 13.61
CA LEU A 129 -13.92 -9.48 12.60
C LEU A 129 -14.47 -8.06 12.80
N GLN A 130 -14.46 -7.56 14.05
CA GLN A 130 -14.91 -6.21 14.38
C GLN A 130 -14.10 -5.11 13.69
N TYR A 131 -12.86 -5.40 13.30
CA TYR A 131 -11.98 -4.45 12.61
C TYR A 131 -11.96 -4.61 11.09
N VAL A 132 -12.70 -5.58 10.54
CA VAL A 132 -12.83 -5.74 9.08
C VAL A 132 -13.82 -4.74 8.54
N HIS A 133 -13.42 -3.96 7.52
CA HIS A 133 -14.33 -3.09 6.80
C HIS A 133 -15.24 -3.90 5.86
N PRO A 134 -16.41 -3.33 5.44
CA PRO A 134 -16.92 -2.00 5.75
C PRO A 134 -17.55 -1.89 7.15
N PHE A 135 -17.48 -0.70 7.75
CA PHE A 135 -18.24 -0.36 8.95
C PHE A 135 -19.60 0.21 8.56
N LEU A 136 -20.64 -0.08 9.33
CA LEU A 136 -22.01 0.32 9.05
C LEU A 136 -22.61 1.00 10.28
N ARG A 137 -23.04 2.25 10.09
CA ARG A 137 -23.86 3.03 10.99
C ARG A 137 -25.32 2.92 10.54
N ARG A 138 -26.19 2.41 11.40
CA ARG A 138 -27.62 2.22 11.12
C ARG A 138 -28.49 3.26 11.83
N ASN A 139 -29.55 3.69 11.13
CA ASN A 139 -30.59 4.57 11.61
C ASN A 139 -31.91 4.21 10.92
N ASN A 140 -33.06 4.60 11.47
CA ASN A 140 -34.36 4.40 10.83
C ASN A 140 -34.56 5.26 9.57
N TRP A 141 -33.84 6.36 9.45
CA TRP A 141 -33.85 7.19 8.24
C TRP A 141 -32.82 6.67 7.25
N LYS A 142 -33.26 6.36 6.01
CA LYS A 142 -32.33 5.93 4.94
C LYS A 142 -31.17 6.90 4.76
N SER A 143 -31.46 8.21 4.75
CA SER A 143 -30.50 9.29 4.58
C SER A 143 -29.44 9.38 5.70
N ARG A 144 -29.70 8.84 6.90
CA ARG A 144 -28.76 8.82 8.04
C ARG A 144 -27.94 7.53 8.14
N ASN A 145 -28.18 6.54 7.26
CA ASN A 145 -27.36 5.34 7.20
C ASN A 145 -26.09 5.59 6.40
N LEU A 146 -24.96 5.11 6.90
CA LEU A 146 -23.67 5.25 6.28
C LEU A 146 -22.87 3.95 6.42
N CYS A 147 -22.38 3.43 5.30
CA CYS A 147 -21.42 2.35 5.25
C CYS A 147 -20.07 2.91 4.77
N LEU A 148 -18.96 2.64 5.49
CA LEU A 148 -17.65 3.22 5.26
C LEU A 148 -16.57 2.14 5.16
N CYS A 149 -15.69 2.25 4.17
CA CYS A 149 -14.42 1.55 4.14
C CYS A 149 -13.31 2.47 3.64
N GLY A 150 -12.06 2.04 3.75
CA GLY A 150 -10.97 2.82 3.18
C GLY A 150 -9.58 2.22 3.43
N ASN A 151 -8.61 2.79 2.73
CA ASN A 151 -7.18 2.60 2.97
C ASN A 151 -6.66 3.87 3.64
N PHE A 152 -6.39 3.80 4.94
CA PHE A 152 -6.01 4.98 5.72
C PHE A 152 -5.36 4.64 7.05
N ASN A 153 -4.68 5.64 7.61
CA ASN A 153 -4.34 5.71 9.02
C ASN A 153 -4.29 7.18 9.44
N LEU A 154 -4.99 7.51 10.53
CA LEU A 154 -4.95 8.82 11.11
C LEU A 154 -3.90 8.88 12.23
N THR A 155 -3.19 9.99 12.28
CA THR A 155 -2.11 10.22 13.25
C THR A 155 -2.62 10.86 14.54
N ASN A 156 -3.83 11.44 14.51
CA ASN A 156 -4.43 12.21 15.60
C ASN A 156 -5.75 11.61 16.15
N VAL A 157 -5.79 10.30 16.26
CA VAL A 157 -6.97 9.53 16.70
C VAL A 157 -7.48 9.98 18.07
N SER A 158 -6.58 10.23 19.03
CA SER A 158 -6.95 10.68 20.38
C SER A 158 -7.64 12.05 20.38
N GLU A 159 -7.15 12.99 19.57
CA GLU A 159 -7.74 14.32 19.42
C GLU A 159 -9.15 14.23 18.81
N MET A 160 -9.32 13.40 17.78
CA MET A 160 -10.63 13.16 17.17
C MET A 160 -11.63 12.57 18.17
N SER A 161 -11.20 11.61 18.99
CA SER A 161 -12.03 11.04 20.05
C SER A 161 -12.48 12.09 21.05
N ASN A 162 -11.54 12.91 21.55
CA ASN A 162 -11.85 13.97 22.50
C ASN A 162 -12.87 14.97 21.92
N ARG A 163 -12.74 15.35 20.64
CA ARG A 163 -13.70 16.24 19.98
C ARG A 163 -15.10 15.64 19.82
N LEU A 164 -15.21 14.33 19.61
CA LEU A 164 -16.52 13.66 19.62
C LEU A 164 -17.14 13.69 21.02
N ILE A 165 -16.33 13.47 22.08
CA ILE A 165 -16.77 13.55 23.47
C ILE A 165 -17.23 14.98 23.81
N GLU A 166 -16.49 16.00 23.43
CA GLU A 166 -16.85 17.41 23.61
C GLU A 166 -18.18 17.79 22.91
N LYS A 167 -18.49 17.11 21.78
CA LYS A 167 -19.77 17.23 21.08
C LYS A 167 -20.91 16.40 21.69
N GLY A 168 -20.68 15.81 22.87
CA GLY A 168 -21.68 15.02 23.60
C GLY A 168 -21.84 13.58 23.14
N GLN A 169 -20.91 13.05 22.32
CA GLN A 169 -20.92 11.66 21.89
C GLN A 169 -20.11 10.77 22.85
N HIS A 170 -20.38 9.46 22.79
CA HIS A 170 -19.65 8.46 23.56
C HIS A 170 -19.09 7.40 22.59
N PRO A 171 -17.87 7.61 22.00
CA PRO A 171 -17.27 6.62 21.11
C PRO A 171 -17.06 5.29 21.82
N ARG A 172 -17.58 4.21 21.22
CA ARG A 172 -17.47 2.85 21.77
C ARG A 172 -16.17 2.16 21.39
N ASP A 173 -15.47 2.67 20.37
CA ASP A 173 -14.19 2.20 19.89
C ASP A 173 -13.31 3.41 19.58
N MET A 174 -12.00 3.26 19.84
CA MET A 174 -10.98 4.27 19.58
C MET A 174 -10.25 4.03 18.25
N GLY A 175 -10.74 3.11 17.42
CA GLY A 175 -10.19 2.89 16.09
C GLY A 175 -10.52 4.06 15.15
N ASP A 176 -9.56 4.43 14.31
CA ASP A 176 -9.68 5.53 13.35
C ASP A 176 -10.91 5.39 12.44
N THR A 177 -11.19 4.17 11.94
CA THR A 177 -12.38 3.88 11.10
C THR A 177 -13.67 4.22 11.81
N PHE A 178 -13.79 3.81 13.08
CA PHE A 178 -14.98 4.07 13.87
C PHE A 178 -15.14 5.58 14.12
N LEU A 179 -14.08 6.26 14.48
CA LEU A 179 -14.10 7.70 14.72
C LEU A 179 -14.43 8.49 13.45
N MET A 180 -13.89 8.09 12.28
CA MET A 180 -14.25 8.69 11.00
C MET A 180 -15.73 8.49 10.67
N LEU A 181 -16.24 7.27 10.83
CA LEU A 181 -17.65 6.94 10.61
C LEU A 181 -18.58 7.79 11.49
N GLU A 182 -18.27 7.90 12.79
CA GLU A 182 -19.09 8.68 13.73
C GLU A 182 -18.95 10.20 13.50
N THR A 183 -17.76 10.67 13.09
CA THR A 183 -17.58 12.08 12.74
C THR A 183 -18.40 12.47 11.51
N ILE A 184 -18.36 11.66 10.45
CA ILE A 184 -19.19 11.88 9.25
C ILE A 184 -20.66 11.74 9.62
N GLY A 185 -21.02 10.71 10.39
CA GLY A 185 -22.40 10.47 10.86
C GLY A 185 -22.96 11.63 11.67
N HIS A 186 -22.16 12.27 12.51
CA HIS A 186 -22.55 13.45 13.27
C HIS A 186 -23.00 14.62 12.36
N TYR A 187 -22.20 14.93 11.35
CA TYR A 187 -22.54 16.01 10.43
C TYR A 187 -23.64 15.64 9.45
N LEU A 188 -23.75 14.36 9.08
CA LEU A 188 -24.85 13.82 8.30
C LEU A 188 -26.19 13.95 9.05
N ASP A 189 -26.22 13.59 10.35
CA ASP A 189 -27.43 13.73 11.17
C ASP A 189 -27.88 15.18 11.25
N ARG A 190 -26.94 16.12 11.42
CA ARG A 190 -27.23 17.55 11.46
C ARG A 190 -27.75 18.09 10.13
N GLU A 191 -27.15 17.67 9.03
CA GLU A 191 -27.59 18.07 7.69
C GLU A 191 -29.01 17.60 7.42
N VAL A 192 -29.29 16.32 7.68
CA VAL A 192 -30.62 15.75 7.53
C VAL A 192 -31.65 16.43 8.44
N GLN A 193 -31.28 16.76 9.69
CA GLN A 193 -32.18 17.43 10.61
C GLN A 193 -32.47 18.87 10.15
N ASN A 194 -31.46 19.62 9.74
CA ASN A 194 -31.64 20.98 9.24
C ASN A 194 -32.56 21.03 8.01
N GLU A 195 -32.42 20.08 7.09
CA GLU A 195 -33.30 20.00 5.93
C GLU A 195 -34.71 19.57 6.32
N PHE A 196 -34.85 18.65 7.27
CA PHE A 196 -36.15 18.23 7.80
C PHE A 196 -36.91 19.41 8.39
N ASP A 197 -36.29 20.17 9.29
CA ASP A 197 -36.93 21.31 9.99
C ASP A 197 -37.43 22.36 8.97
N LYS A 198 -36.62 22.71 7.96
CA LYS A 198 -37.02 23.63 6.88
C LYS A 198 -38.23 23.15 6.07
N LEU A 199 -38.27 21.85 5.76
CA LEU A 199 -39.32 21.27 4.93
C LEU A 199 -40.61 21.04 5.72
N GLU A 200 -40.52 20.69 7.01
CA GLU A 200 -41.67 20.55 7.92
C GLU A 200 -42.35 21.91 8.10
N ASP A 201 -41.60 22.96 8.39
CA ASP A 201 -42.11 24.34 8.53
C ASP A 201 -42.77 24.84 7.24
N ALA A 202 -42.29 24.41 6.08
CA ALA A 202 -42.88 24.73 4.78
C ALA A 202 -44.12 23.88 4.39
N GLY A 203 -44.48 22.87 5.20
CA GLY A 203 -45.61 21.97 4.94
C GLY A 203 -45.42 21.05 3.73
N ILE A 204 -44.18 20.70 3.39
CA ILE A 204 -43.86 19.87 2.23
C ILE A 204 -44.23 18.40 2.49
N GLN A 205 -44.89 17.77 1.50
CA GLN A 205 -45.13 16.32 1.49
C GLN A 205 -43.90 15.54 0.95
N ASN A 206 -43.76 14.27 1.32
CA ASN A 206 -42.65 13.40 0.93
C ASN A 206 -41.27 13.96 1.34
N ILE A 207 -41.16 14.54 2.51
CA ILE A 207 -39.97 15.16 3.08
C ILE A 207 -38.72 14.29 2.88
N ALA A 208 -38.83 12.96 3.13
CA ALA A 208 -37.68 12.06 3.00
C ALA A 208 -37.03 12.08 1.61
N LYS A 209 -37.85 12.09 0.53
CA LYS A 209 -37.35 12.14 -0.84
C LYS A 209 -36.66 13.47 -1.17
N VAL A 210 -37.22 14.58 -0.69
CA VAL A 210 -36.64 15.91 -0.88
C VAL A 210 -35.31 16.02 -0.15
N ILE A 211 -35.21 15.53 1.08
CA ILE A 211 -33.95 15.49 1.85
C ILE A 211 -32.90 14.67 1.10
N GLU A 212 -33.22 13.48 0.59
CA GLU A 212 -32.30 12.62 -0.17
C GLU A 212 -31.71 13.33 -1.39
N GLU A 213 -32.49 14.18 -2.06
CA GLU A 213 -32.04 14.96 -3.21
C GLU A 213 -31.15 16.16 -2.81
N GLN A 214 -31.41 16.77 -1.65
CA GLN A 214 -30.77 18.03 -1.21
C GLN A 214 -29.52 17.84 -0.37
N ILE A 215 -29.24 16.65 0.18
CA ILE A 215 -28.05 16.40 1.01
C ILE A 215 -26.79 16.89 0.33
N ASP A 216 -26.06 17.79 1.00
CA ASP A 216 -24.77 18.34 0.57
C ASP A 216 -23.62 17.50 1.14
N ILE A 217 -23.23 16.43 0.40
CA ILE A 217 -22.10 15.57 0.77
C ILE A 217 -20.79 16.36 0.88
N PRO A 218 -20.43 17.24 -0.07
CA PRO A 218 -19.26 18.09 0.07
C PRO A 218 -19.21 18.88 1.38
N ALA A 219 -20.30 19.50 1.79
CA ALA A 219 -20.35 20.25 3.05
C ALA A 219 -20.16 19.34 4.28
N ILE A 220 -20.76 18.14 4.26
CA ILE A 220 -20.57 17.13 5.31
C ILE A 220 -19.09 16.74 5.40
N LEU A 221 -18.45 16.42 4.27
CA LEU A 221 -17.05 16.01 4.23
C LEU A 221 -16.10 17.14 4.66
N ARG A 222 -16.35 18.41 4.26
CA ARG A 222 -15.56 19.57 4.70
C ARG A 222 -15.58 19.73 6.22
N LYS A 223 -16.77 19.65 6.82
CA LYS A 223 -16.94 19.76 8.27
C LYS A 223 -16.31 18.57 9.02
N SER A 224 -16.45 17.36 8.47
CA SER A 224 -15.95 16.14 9.11
C SER A 224 -14.42 16.07 9.10
N SER A 225 -13.80 16.41 7.97
CA SER A 225 -12.37 16.26 7.74
C SER A 225 -11.53 17.48 8.15
N ALA A 226 -12.14 18.50 8.74
CA ALA A 226 -11.46 19.76 9.08
C ALA A 226 -10.15 19.55 9.85
N ASP A 227 -10.15 18.57 10.73
CA ASP A 227 -9.07 18.30 11.67
C ASP A 227 -8.39 16.93 11.44
N TRP A 228 -8.67 16.25 10.33
CA TRP A 228 -8.02 14.96 10.07
C TRP A 228 -6.56 15.15 9.67
N ASP A 229 -5.68 14.49 10.40
CA ASP A 229 -4.25 14.39 10.12
C ASP A 229 -3.91 12.94 9.78
N GLY A 230 -3.35 12.70 8.61
CA GLY A 230 -2.99 11.36 8.16
C GLY A 230 -3.10 11.16 6.66
N GLY A 231 -2.85 9.94 6.20
CA GLY A 231 -3.05 9.53 4.82
C GLY A 231 -4.32 8.70 4.68
N TYR A 232 -5.22 9.08 3.76
CA TYR A 232 -6.48 8.35 3.60
C TYR A 232 -7.08 8.40 2.20
N THR A 233 -7.68 7.28 1.82
CA THR A 233 -8.69 7.17 0.77
C THR A 233 -9.88 6.42 1.37
N ILE A 234 -11.02 7.08 1.48
CA ILE A 234 -12.24 6.51 2.04
C ILE A 234 -13.35 6.40 0.99
N CYS A 235 -14.13 5.34 1.07
CA CYS A 235 -15.33 5.12 0.28
C CYS A 235 -16.54 5.07 1.21
N GLY A 236 -17.59 5.82 0.89
CA GLY A 236 -18.84 5.87 1.65
C GLY A 236 -20.06 5.54 0.80
N LEU A 237 -20.94 4.69 1.31
CA LEU A 237 -22.26 4.43 0.75
C LEU A 237 -23.33 4.95 1.71
N MET A 238 -24.19 5.83 1.24
CA MET A 238 -25.32 6.32 2.01
C MET A 238 -26.56 5.47 1.75
N GLY A 239 -27.39 5.27 2.76
CA GLY A 239 -28.53 4.37 2.66
C GLY A 239 -29.61 4.77 1.65
N HIS A 240 -29.67 6.06 1.27
CA HIS A 240 -30.59 6.52 0.24
C HIS A 240 -30.05 6.35 -1.19
N GLY A 241 -28.74 6.07 -1.36
CA GLY A 241 -28.16 5.75 -2.65
C GLY A 241 -27.09 6.70 -3.17
N ASP A 242 -26.77 7.78 -2.46
CA ASP A 242 -25.59 8.57 -2.76
C ASP A 242 -24.34 7.81 -2.31
N SER A 243 -23.22 8.04 -2.97
CA SER A 243 -21.93 7.48 -2.59
C SER A 243 -20.79 8.48 -2.87
N PHE A 244 -19.67 8.27 -2.19
CA PHE A 244 -18.51 9.14 -2.37
C PHE A 244 -17.20 8.36 -2.19
N VAL A 245 -16.15 8.92 -2.79
CA VAL A 245 -14.75 8.56 -2.50
C VAL A 245 -13.98 9.82 -2.20
N PHE A 246 -13.28 9.88 -1.09
CA PHE A 246 -12.57 11.09 -0.66
C PHE A 246 -11.12 10.77 -0.34
N ARG A 247 -10.20 11.57 -0.89
CA ARG A 247 -8.75 11.41 -0.77
C ARG A 247 -8.13 12.51 0.09
N ASP A 248 -7.09 12.15 0.85
CA ASP A 248 -6.34 13.08 1.70
C ASP A 248 -5.71 14.24 0.91
N PRO A 249 -5.49 15.41 1.56
CA PRO A 249 -5.01 16.62 0.88
C PRO A 249 -3.54 16.59 0.46
N TRP A 250 -2.74 15.61 0.91
CA TRP A 250 -1.37 15.37 0.43
C TRP A 250 -1.31 14.31 -0.65
N GLY A 251 -2.43 13.60 -0.91
CA GLY A 251 -2.49 12.51 -1.88
C GLY A 251 -1.59 11.33 -1.50
N ILE A 252 -1.43 11.06 -0.21
CA ILE A 252 -0.60 9.97 0.32
C ILE A 252 -1.10 8.63 -0.19
N ARG A 253 -2.44 8.40 -0.04
CA ARG A 253 -3.06 7.14 -0.49
C ARG A 253 -3.59 7.24 -1.91
N PRO A 254 -3.44 6.18 -2.72
CA PRO A 254 -3.92 6.18 -4.10
C PRO A 254 -5.44 5.99 -4.18
N ALA A 255 -6.05 6.62 -5.19
CA ALA A 255 -7.43 6.40 -5.59
C ALA A 255 -7.55 6.61 -7.10
N PHE A 256 -8.06 5.61 -7.81
CA PHE A 256 -8.30 5.65 -9.25
C PHE A 256 -9.77 5.39 -9.55
N TRP A 257 -10.30 6.03 -10.58
CA TRP A 257 -11.69 5.87 -10.97
C TRP A 257 -11.88 5.93 -12.48
N TYR A 258 -12.94 5.27 -12.92
CA TYR A 258 -13.45 5.26 -14.29
C TYR A 258 -14.96 5.47 -14.24
N ALA A 259 -15.50 6.15 -15.23
CA ALA A 259 -16.94 6.31 -15.39
C ALA A 259 -17.30 6.42 -16.88
N ASP A 260 -18.40 5.76 -17.23
CA ASP A 260 -19.11 5.90 -18.51
C ASP A 260 -20.61 6.13 -18.25
N ASP A 261 -21.46 5.89 -19.24
CA ASP A 261 -22.91 6.04 -19.11
C ASP A 261 -23.62 4.86 -18.42
N GLU A 262 -22.86 3.80 -18.08
CA GLU A 262 -23.40 2.58 -17.46
C GLU A 262 -22.88 2.38 -16.03
N VAL A 263 -21.63 2.75 -15.74
CA VAL A 263 -20.99 2.37 -14.50
C VAL A 263 -19.96 3.40 -14.04
N VAL A 264 -19.82 3.52 -12.71
CA VAL A 264 -18.66 4.16 -12.09
C VAL A 264 -17.90 3.09 -11.31
N VAL A 265 -16.59 3.04 -11.50
CA VAL A 265 -15.70 2.09 -10.81
C VAL A 265 -14.58 2.85 -10.12
N VAL A 266 -14.28 2.46 -8.88
CA VAL A 266 -13.16 3.02 -8.10
C VAL A 266 -12.32 1.90 -7.53
N THR A 267 -10.99 2.03 -7.56
CA THR A 267 -10.04 1.11 -6.92
C THR A 267 -8.82 1.83 -6.38
N SER A 268 -8.03 1.14 -5.57
CA SER A 268 -6.72 1.64 -5.13
C SER A 268 -5.65 1.59 -6.23
N GLU A 269 -5.85 0.81 -7.31
CA GLU A 269 -4.83 0.59 -8.35
C GLU A 269 -5.43 0.74 -9.76
N ARG A 270 -4.80 1.56 -10.61
CA ARG A 270 -5.22 1.82 -12.00
C ARG A 270 -5.32 0.54 -12.86
N PRO A 271 -4.34 -0.38 -12.88
CA PRO A 271 -4.37 -1.54 -13.76
C PRO A 271 -5.48 -2.54 -13.41
N VAL A 272 -6.04 -2.46 -12.21
CA VAL A 272 -7.18 -3.28 -11.81
C VAL A 272 -8.43 -2.86 -12.60
N ILE A 273 -8.70 -1.57 -12.69
CA ILE A 273 -9.80 -1.04 -13.51
C ILE A 273 -9.58 -1.39 -14.98
N GLN A 274 -8.37 -1.13 -15.52
CA GLN A 274 -8.03 -1.44 -16.91
C GLN A 274 -8.34 -2.88 -17.27
N THR A 275 -7.87 -3.83 -16.43
CA THR A 275 -8.05 -5.26 -16.71
C THR A 275 -9.49 -5.72 -16.56
N VAL A 276 -10.22 -5.25 -15.53
CA VAL A 276 -11.58 -5.74 -15.22
C VAL A 276 -12.62 -5.11 -16.13
N MET A 277 -12.43 -3.84 -16.49
CA MET A 277 -13.37 -3.10 -17.33
C MET A 277 -13.00 -3.09 -18.81
N ASP A 278 -11.81 -3.62 -19.17
CA ASP A 278 -11.27 -3.63 -20.53
C ASP A 278 -11.15 -2.22 -21.12
N VAL A 279 -10.50 -1.33 -20.35
CA VAL A 279 -10.33 0.09 -20.72
C VAL A 279 -8.85 0.47 -20.75
N SER A 280 -8.52 1.49 -21.54
CA SER A 280 -7.16 2.00 -21.65
C SER A 280 -6.76 2.88 -20.46
N ALA A 281 -5.44 3.11 -20.27
CA ALA A 281 -4.91 3.84 -19.13
C ALA A 281 -5.38 5.30 -19.08
N ASP A 282 -5.57 5.95 -20.22
CA ASP A 282 -6.03 7.33 -20.36
C ASP A 282 -7.49 7.53 -19.96
N GLN A 283 -8.30 6.47 -19.98
CA GLN A 283 -9.68 6.49 -19.50
C GLN A 283 -9.80 6.40 -17.98
N VAL A 284 -8.77 5.89 -17.29
CA VAL A 284 -8.75 5.77 -15.82
C VAL A 284 -8.08 6.99 -15.20
N LYS A 285 -8.83 7.71 -14.39
CA LYS A 285 -8.40 8.95 -13.75
C LYS A 285 -7.89 8.69 -12.33
N GLU A 286 -6.83 9.39 -11.93
CA GLU A 286 -6.46 9.50 -10.52
C GLU A 286 -7.33 10.56 -9.84
N LEU A 287 -7.80 10.30 -8.63
CA LEU A 287 -8.50 11.32 -7.84
C LEU A 287 -7.47 12.27 -7.23
N ASP A 288 -7.59 13.56 -7.49
CA ASP A 288 -6.65 14.56 -7.01
C ASP A 288 -6.63 14.69 -5.48
N PRO A 289 -5.52 15.16 -4.90
CA PRO A 289 -5.42 15.41 -3.45
C PRO A 289 -6.52 16.35 -2.94
N GLY A 290 -7.13 15.98 -1.82
CA GLY A 290 -8.17 16.77 -1.16
C GLY A 290 -9.52 16.79 -1.87
N LYS A 291 -9.68 16.09 -3.02
CA LYS A 291 -10.95 15.97 -3.73
C LYS A 291 -11.78 14.78 -3.28
N ALA A 292 -13.08 14.93 -3.43
CA ALA A 292 -14.02 13.82 -3.38
C ALA A 292 -14.66 13.60 -4.76
N LEU A 293 -14.79 12.34 -5.16
CA LEU A 293 -15.68 11.88 -6.22
C LEU A 293 -17.06 11.65 -5.57
N ILE A 294 -18.07 12.34 -6.06
CA ILE A 294 -19.45 12.24 -5.58
C ILE A 294 -20.31 11.59 -6.66
N ILE A 295 -21.09 10.61 -6.26
CA ILE A 295 -22.02 9.92 -7.15
C ILE A 295 -23.40 10.00 -6.50
N LYS A 296 -24.27 10.82 -7.05
CA LYS A 296 -25.64 10.99 -6.55
C LYS A 296 -26.52 9.79 -6.93
N LYS A 297 -27.58 9.58 -6.18
CA LYS A 297 -28.60 8.54 -6.44
C LYS A 297 -29.11 8.58 -7.89
N ASN A 298 -29.32 9.77 -8.42
CA ASN A 298 -29.80 9.98 -9.79
C ASN A 298 -28.75 9.71 -10.90
N GLY A 299 -27.56 9.25 -10.56
CA GLY A 299 -26.48 8.94 -11.50
C GLY A 299 -25.58 10.10 -11.87
N ARG A 300 -25.78 11.31 -11.32
CA ARG A 300 -24.87 12.45 -11.53
C ARG A 300 -23.52 12.15 -10.86
N VAL A 301 -22.43 12.25 -11.64
CA VAL A 301 -21.05 12.02 -11.21
C VAL A 301 -20.24 13.30 -11.34
N PHE A 302 -19.56 13.71 -10.28
CA PHE A 302 -18.68 14.88 -10.30
C PHE A 302 -17.60 14.78 -9.22
N THR A 303 -16.52 15.55 -9.41
CA THR A 303 -15.48 15.71 -8.38
C THR A 303 -15.57 17.11 -7.79
N GLU A 304 -15.31 17.22 -6.49
CA GLU A 304 -15.31 18.51 -5.79
C GLU A 304 -14.15 18.62 -4.81
N GLN A 305 -13.58 19.82 -4.68
CA GLN A 305 -12.53 20.11 -3.70
C GLN A 305 -13.14 20.20 -2.30
N ILE A 306 -12.75 19.30 -1.42
CA ILE A 306 -13.19 19.22 -0.03
C ILE A 306 -12.19 19.92 0.89
N ARG A 307 -10.91 19.62 0.70
CA ARG A 307 -9.78 20.21 1.44
C ARG A 307 -8.83 20.86 0.43
N GLU A 308 -8.29 22.02 0.77
CA GLU A 308 -7.23 22.60 -0.04
C GLU A 308 -6.05 21.62 -0.14
N PRO A 309 -5.54 21.37 -1.34
CA PRO A 309 -4.44 20.45 -1.54
C PRO A 309 -3.13 21.07 -1.03
N PHE A 310 -2.33 20.27 -0.37
CA PHE A 310 -0.93 20.59 -0.11
C PHE A 310 -0.04 20.13 -1.28
N LEU A 311 1.28 20.34 -1.15
CA LEU A 311 2.22 19.74 -2.08
C LEU A 311 2.02 18.21 -2.06
N LYS A 312 1.78 17.62 -3.24
CA LYS A 312 1.52 16.19 -3.36
C LYS A 312 2.70 15.38 -2.83
N GLN A 313 2.43 14.50 -1.87
CA GLN A 313 3.38 13.62 -1.19
C GLN A 313 2.92 12.16 -1.29
N SER A 314 2.61 11.71 -2.51
CA SER A 314 2.20 10.31 -2.73
C SER A 314 3.29 9.35 -2.29
N CYS A 315 2.88 8.29 -1.60
CA CYS A 315 3.76 7.30 -1.01
C CYS A 315 4.70 6.66 -2.06
N SER A 316 6.00 6.74 -1.84
CA SER A 316 7.00 6.14 -2.73
C SER A 316 7.05 4.60 -2.62
N PHE A 317 6.67 4.03 -1.49
CA PHE A 317 6.58 2.57 -1.33
C PHE A 317 5.51 1.93 -2.23
N GLU A 318 4.46 2.68 -2.58
CA GLU A 318 3.50 2.24 -3.60
C GLU A 318 4.20 1.91 -4.91
N ARG A 319 5.22 2.67 -5.29
CA ARG A 319 5.96 2.48 -6.53
C ARG A 319 6.99 1.36 -6.42
N ILE A 320 7.69 1.31 -5.29
CA ILE A 320 8.76 0.33 -5.06
C ILE A 320 8.17 -1.07 -4.88
N TYR A 321 7.11 -1.21 -4.08
CA TYR A 321 6.67 -2.50 -3.55
C TYR A 321 5.18 -2.81 -3.70
N PHE A 322 4.26 -1.98 -3.14
CA PHE A 322 2.87 -2.39 -2.94
C PHE A 322 2.05 -2.51 -4.20
N SER A 323 2.09 -1.51 -5.08
CA SER A 323 1.27 -1.49 -6.28
C SER A 323 1.76 -2.49 -7.32
N ARG A 324 0.83 -2.94 -8.15
CA ARG A 324 1.10 -3.95 -9.18
C ARG A 324 2.11 -3.44 -10.21
N GLY A 325 3.10 -4.27 -10.50
CA GLY A 325 4.10 -3.98 -11.54
C GLY A 325 3.56 -3.99 -12.98
N SER A 326 2.29 -4.35 -13.18
CA SER A 326 1.60 -4.28 -14.48
C SER A 326 1.10 -2.87 -14.83
N ASP A 327 1.20 -1.91 -13.92
CA ASP A 327 0.97 -0.49 -14.23
C ASP A 327 2.11 0.04 -15.09
N GLU A 328 1.79 0.77 -16.16
CA GLU A 328 2.77 1.29 -17.13
C GLU A 328 3.81 2.20 -16.48
N ASP A 329 3.39 3.12 -15.61
CA ASP A 329 4.29 4.05 -14.96
C ASP A 329 5.16 3.33 -13.92
N ILE A 330 4.56 2.44 -13.12
CA ILE A 330 5.29 1.63 -12.12
C ILE A 330 6.32 0.74 -12.79
N TYR A 331 5.99 0.13 -13.91
CA TYR A 331 6.91 -0.69 -14.68
C TYR A 331 8.13 0.11 -15.14
N LYS A 332 7.89 1.30 -15.72
CA LYS A 332 8.96 2.23 -16.16
C LYS A 332 9.81 2.70 -14.98
N GLU A 333 9.17 3.08 -13.89
CA GLU A 333 9.83 3.57 -12.68
C GLU A 333 10.71 2.50 -12.02
N ARG A 334 10.19 1.27 -11.84
CA ARG A 334 10.99 0.15 -11.31
C ARG A 334 12.17 -0.20 -12.20
N LYS A 335 12.01 -0.16 -13.53
CA LYS A 335 13.15 -0.31 -14.46
C LYS A 335 14.18 0.80 -14.26
N LYS A 336 13.74 2.05 -14.12
CA LYS A 336 14.63 3.19 -13.91
C LYS A 336 15.37 3.09 -12.57
N LEU A 337 14.70 2.63 -11.50
CA LEU A 337 15.36 2.34 -10.22
C LEU A 337 16.51 1.35 -10.38
N GLY A 338 16.29 0.24 -11.08
CA GLY A 338 17.34 -0.74 -11.37
C GLY A 338 18.49 -0.18 -12.22
N ALA A 339 18.17 0.58 -13.25
CA ALA A 339 19.19 1.20 -14.13
C ALA A 339 20.09 2.20 -13.38
N LEU A 340 19.53 2.98 -12.44
CA LEU A 340 20.29 3.93 -11.62
C LEU A 340 21.28 3.24 -10.67
N LEU A 341 21.04 1.98 -10.31
CA LEU A 341 21.94 1.18 -9.48
C LEU A 341 23.16 0.62 -10.23
N THR A 342 23.20 0.72 -11.56
CA THR A 342 24.28 0.12 -12.36
C THR A 342 25.68 0.56 -11.91
N GLN A 343 25.92 1.85 -11.70
CA GLN A 343 27.24 2.35 -11.29
C GLN A 343 27.63 1.93 -9.86
N PRO A 344 26.79 2.06 -8.84
CA PRO A 344 27.07 1.51 -7.51
C PRO A 344 27.36 0.00 -7.52
N ILE A 345 26.65 -0.77 -8.33
CA ILE A 345 26.87 -2.23 -8.47
C ILE A 345 28.22 -2.52 -9.10
N LEU A 346 28.55 -1.86 -10.21
CA LEU A 346 29.85 -2.03 -10.89
C LEU A 346 31.01 -1.72 -9.95
N LYS A 347 30.89 -0.65 -9.16
CA LYS A 347 31.88 -0.30 -8.13
C LYS A 347 32.00 -1.38 -7.05
N ALA A 348 30.91 -2.00 -6.64
CA ALA A 348 30.89 -3.03 -5.60
C ALA A 348 31.57 -4.35 -6.05
N VAL A 349 31.63 -4.61 -7.36
CA VAL A 349 32.31 -5.77 -7.94
C VAL A 349 33.63 -5.39 -8.64
N ASP A 350 34.21 -4.23 -8.33
CA ASP A 350 35.48 -3.73 -8.90
C ASP A 350 35.48 -3.72 -10.45
N TYR A 351 34.31 -3.52 -11.08
CA TYR A 351 34.08 -3.55 -12.53
C TYR A 351 34.39 -4.90 -13.21
N ASP A 352 34.47 -5.99 -12.43
CA ASP A 352 34.71 -7.34 -12.94
C ASP A 352 33.41 -7.97 -13.48
N ILE A 353 33.06 -7.66 -14.73
CA ILE A 353 31.87 -8.17 -15.41
C ILE A 353 32.03 -9.66 -15.80
N GLU A 354 33.25 -10.08 -16.15
CA GLU A 354 33.49 -11.46 -16.61
C GLU A 354 33.26 -12.50 -15.52
N ASN A 355 33.63 -12.18 -14.27
CA ASN A 355 33.49 -13.05 -13.12
C ASN A 355 32.36 -12.60 -12.18
N THR A 356 31.30 -11.98 -12.71
CA THR A 356 30.15 -11.58 -11.93
C THR A 356 28.86 -12.13 -12.54
N VAL A 357 28.05 -12.79 -11.69
CA VAL A 357 26.71 -13.24 -12.01
C VAL A 357 25.71 -12.27 -11.39
N PHE A 358 24.73 -11.83 -12.17
CA PHE A 358 23.68 -10.91 -11.75
C PHE A 358 22.34 -11.63 -11.68
N SER A 359 21.61 -11.45 -10.59
CA SER A 359 20.32 -12.11 -10.33
C SER A 359 19.37 -11.22 -9.54
N TYR A 360 18.21 -11.75 -9.17
CA TYR A 360 17.21 -11.04 -8.38
C TYR A 360 16.49 -11.97 -7.40
N ILE A 361 15.88 -11.37 -6.37
CA ILE A 361 14.97 -12.06 -5.46
C ILE A 361 13.55 -12.01 -6.05
N PRO A 362 12.93 -13.17 -6.37
CA PRO A 362 11.55 -13.18 -6.86
C PRO A 362 10.57 -12.69 -5.76
N ASN A 363 9.48 -11.95 -6.12
CA ASN A 363 9.02 -11.61 -7.47
C ASN A 363 9.12 -10.09 -7.73
N THR A 364 9.00 -9.24 -6.71
CA THR A 364 8.84 -7.78 -6.85
C THR A 364 10.07 -7.10 -7.48
N ALA A 365 11.27 -7.60 -7.19
CA ALA A 365 12.53 -7.06 -7.70
C ALA A 365 12.78 -7.36 -9.19
N GLU A 366 11.99 -8.24 -9.83
CA GLU A 366 12.22 -8.66 -11.22
C GLU A 366 12.26 -7.50 -12.21
N VAL A 367 11.35 -6.53 -12.06
CA VAL A 367 11.31 -5.37 -12.98
C VAL A 367 12.53 -4.45 -12.79
N ALA A 368 12.98 -4.26 -11.55
CA ALA A 368 14.22 -3.54 -11.27
C ALA A 368 15.44 -4.27 -11.83
N PHE A 369 15.46 -5.60 -11.76
CA PHE A 369 16.50 -6.42 -12.40
C PHE A 369 16.58 -6.20 -13.92
N PHE A 370 15.47 -6.13 -14.63
CA PHE A 370 15.48 -5.79 -16.06
C PHE A 370 16.09 -4.41 -16.32
N GLY A 371 15.81 -3.44 -15.45
CA GLY A 371 16.43 -2.11 -15.55
C GLY A 371 17.95 -2.14 -15.31
N MET A 372 18.39 -2.84 -14.27
CA MET A 372 19.81 -3.09 -13.99
C MET A 372 20.51 -3.78 -15.18
N SER A 373 19.89 -4.82 -15.74
CA SER A 373 20.42 -5.55 -16.89
C SER A 373 20.64 -4.64 -18.09
N GLN A 374 19.68 -3.77 -18.40
CA GLN A 374 19.83 -2.77 -19.48
C GLN A 374 20.98 -1.79 -19.20
N GLY A 375 21.13 -1.34 -17.96
CA GLY A 375 22.25 -0.48 -17.57
C GLY A 375 23.60 -1.17 -17.70
N LEU A 376 23.72 -2.44 -17.32
CA LEU A 376 24.91 -3.27 -17.48
C LEU A 376 25.25 -3.50 -18.96
N GLU A 377 24.27 -3.83 -19.79
CA GLU A 377 24.46 -3.97 -21.24
C GLU A 377 24.95 -2.67 -21.88
N GLN A 378 24.37 -1.53 -21.50
CA GLN A 378 24.83 -0.23 -21.98
C GLN A 378 26.28 0.05 -21.59
N TYR A 379 26.67 -0.28 -20.36
CA TYR A 379 28.04 -0.15 -19.88
C TYR A 379 28.99 -1.03 -20.69
N VAL A 380 28.68 -2.31 -20.88
CA VAL A 380 29.49 -3.25 -21.68
C VAL A 380 29.60 -2.79 -23.14
N ASN A 381 28.51 -2.30 -23.73
CA ASN A 381 28.53 -1.76 -25.09
C ASN A 381 29.45 -0.52 -25.22
N ASN A 382 29.49 0.31 -24.19
CA ASN A 382 30.45 1.45 -24.17
C ASN A 382 31.88 0.95 -24.03
N LEU A 383 32.18 -0.04 -23.18
CA LEU A 383 33.49 -0.67 -23.09
C LEU A 383 33.93 -1.25 -24.43
N LYS A 384 33.07 -1.98 -25.14
CA LYS A 384 33.34 -2.53 -26.48
C LYS A 384 33.70 -1.43 -27.47
N LYS A 385 32.88 -0.36 -27.52
CA LYS A 385 33.15 0.81 -28.41
C LYS A 385 34.49 1.45 -28.12
N ASP A 386 34.82 1.67 -26.85
CA ASP A 386 36.06 2.33 -26.45
C ASP A 386 37.27 1.43 -26.73
N TYR A 387 37.15 0.12 -26.47
CA TYR A 387 38.21 -0.83 -26.80
C TYR A 387 38.49 -0.89 -28.31
N ILE A 388 37.44 -1.02 -29.13
CA ILE A 388 37.56 -1.04 -30.59
C ILE A 388 38.18 0.25 -31.11
N LYS A 389 37.71 1.44 -30.65
CA LYS A 389 38.27 2.73 -31.07
C LYS A 389 39.74 2.87 -30.72
N LYS A 390 40.17 2.46 -29.52
CA LYS A 390 41.56 2.55 -29.07
C LYS A 390 42.47 1.58 -29.81
N ASN A 391 41.99 0.44 -30.23
CA ASN A 391 42.81 -0.65 -30.80
C ASN A 391 42.57 -0.86 -32.29
N ILE A 392 41.86 -0.01 -32.98
CA ILE A 392 41.41 -0.20 -34.37
C ILE A 392 42.51 -0.59 -35.34
N LYS A 393 43.74 -0.08 -35.15
CA LYS A 393 44.90 -0.40 -36.01
C LYS A 393 45.55 -1.76 -35.72
N ASN A 394 45.31 -2.34 -34.53
CA ASN A 394 45.94 -3.57 -34.05
C ASN A 394 44.89 -4.64 -33.69
N LEU A 395 43.66 -4.49 -34.18
CA LEU A 395 42.53 -5.36 -33.89
C LEU A 395 42.56 -6.53 -34.88
N ASP A 396 42.99 -7.68 -34.40
CA ASP A 396 42.83 -8.95 -35.11
C ASP A 396 41.44 -9.58 -34.83
N GLU A 397 41.10 -10.59 -35.62
CA GLU A 397 39.81 -11.27 -35.53
C GLU A 397 39.58 -11.92 -34.14
N ASN A 398 40.61 -12.50 -33.52
CA ASN A 398 40.51 -13.13 -32.22
C ASN A 398 40.21 -12.09 -31.10
N LYS A 399 40.88 -10.94 -31.14
CA LYS A 399 40.63 -9.85 -30.18
C LYS A 399 39.24 -9.23 -30.39
N LEU A 400 38.83 -9.10 -31.66
CA LEU A 400 37.50 -8.62 -32.00
C LEU A 400 36.42 -9.57 -31.47
N ASN A 401 36.58 -10.85 -31.73
CA ASN A 401 35.61 -11.86 -31.25
C ASN A 401 35.58 -11.90 -29.73
N LYS A 402 36.73 -11.83 -29.04
CA LYS A 402 36.78 -11.80 -27.58
C LYS A 402 36.01 -10.61 -26.98
N ILE A 403 36.23 -9.40 -27.50
CA ILE A 403 35.55 -8.21 -26.97
C ILE A 403 34.05 -8.19 -27.32
N LEU A 404 33.66 -8.69 -28.50
CA LEU A 404 32.26 -8.80 -28.90
C LEU A 404 31.51 -9.84 -28.06
N ALA A 405 32.17 -10.91 -27.64
CA ALA A 405 31.59 -11.93 -26.77
C ALA A 405 31.33 -11.47 -25.32
N LEU A 406 31.95 -10.36 -24.89
CA LEU A 406 31.72 -9.84 -23.54
C LEU A 406 30.27 -9.44 -23.36
N HIS A 407 29.62 -9.97 -22.33
CA HIS A 407 28.23 -9.64 -21.94
C HIS A 407 28.04 -9.85 -20.44
N PRO A 408 27.08 -9.16 -19.80
CA PRO A 408 26.73 -9.45 -18.42
C PRO A 408 26.15 -10.87 -18.27
N ARG A 409 26.58 -11.59 -17.25
CA ARG A 409 26.06 -12.95 -16.95
C ARG A 409 24.80 -12.80 -16.11
N LEU A 410 23.64 -12.91 -16.75
CA LEU A 410 22.32 -12.77 -16.14
C LEU A 410 21.74 -14.15 -15.87
N GLU A 411 21.57 -14.52 -14.61
CA GLU A 411 21.09 -15.85 -14.22
C GLU A 411 19.94 -15.77 -13.21
N LYS A 412 19.04 -16.75 -13.25
CA LYS A 412 18.02 -16.92 -12.24
C LYS A 412 18.57 -17.80 -11.11
N VAL A 413 19.29 -17.19 -10.18
CA VAL A 413 19.95 -17.90 -9.07
C VAL A 413 18.97 -18.24 -7.96
N ALA A 414 18.18 -17.28 -7.48
CA ALA A 414 17.19 -17.52 -6.44
C ALA A 414 15.83 -17.93 -7.02
N ILE A 415 15.27 -19.00 -6.50
CA ILE A 415 13.96 -19.53 -6.88
C ILE A 415 13.06 -19.50 -5.65
N LYS A 416 11.86 -18.93 -5.77
CA LYS A 416 10.82 -19.05 -4.76
C LYS A 416 10.01 -20.32 -5.03
N ASP A 417 10.35 -21.38 -4.31
CA ASP A 417 9.89 -22.73 -4.66
C ASP A 417 8.53 -23.07 -4.06
N ILE A 418 8.25 -22.71 -2.82
CA ILE A 418 7.09 -23.26 -2.14
C ILE A 418 6.09 -22.18 -1.75
N LYS A 419 4.82 -22.43 -2.04
CA LYS A 419 3.69 -21.89 -1.27
C LYS A 419 3.65 -22.61 0.09
N LEU A 420 4.66 -22.43 0.92
CA LEU A 420 4.59 -22.84 2.32
C LEU A 420 3.49 -22.00 2.99
N ARG A 421 2.25 -22.44 2.80
CA ARG A 421 1.16 -22.03 3.66
C ARG A 421 1.44 -22.71 5.01
N THR A 422 1.66 -21.91 6.01
CA THR A 422 1.98 -22.30 7.39
C THR A 422 0.82 -23.04 8.07
N PHE A 423 0.44 -24.21 7.54
CA PHE A 423 -0.60 -25.05 8.15
C PHE A 423 -0.06 -25.96 9.27
N ILE A 424 1.25 -26.04 9.49
CA ILE A 424 1.85 -27.09 10.35
C ILE A 424 2.82 -26.53 11.42
N ALA A 425 2.94 -25.21 11.64
CA ALA A 425 3.92 -24.72 12.61
C ALA A 425 3.28 -23.99 13.79
N GLN A 426 3.23 -24.64 14.95
CA GLN A 426 3.28 -23.99 16.26
C GLN A 426 4.57 -23.15 16.37
N GLN A 427 4.56 -22.12 17.23
CA GLN A 427 5.57 -21.04 17.31
C GLN A 427 7.07 -21.45 17.29
N GLY A 428 7.44 -22.71 17.53
CA GLY A 428 8.83 -23.19 17.54
C GLY A 428 9.45 -23.58 16.20
N GLY A 429 8.64 -23.82 15.14
CA GLY A 429 9.12 -24.29 13.83
C GLY A 429 9.18 -23.25 12.72
N ARG A 430 8.82 -21.98 12.99
CA ARG A 430 8.76 -20.92 11.96
C ARG A 430 10.12 -20.57 11.34
N ASN A 431 11.20 -20.65 12.11
CA ASN A 431 12.54 -20.28 11.64
C ASN A 431 13.11 -21.30 10.66
N ASP A 432 12.88 -22.61 10.88
CA ASP A 432 13.33 -23.65 9.95
C ASP A 432 12.53 -23.61 8.65
N LEU A 433 11.23 -23.37 8.70
CA LEU A 433 10.39 -23.26 7.51
C LEU A 433 10.73 -22.01 6.67
N ALA A 434 11.09 -20.90 7.31
CA ALA A 434 11.53 -19.68 6.61
C ALA A 434 12.83 -19.93 5.82
N ALA A 435 13.71 -20.80 6.31
CA ALA A 435 14.95 -21.16 5.62
C ALA A 435 14.73 -21.94 4.31
N HIS A 436 13.56 -22.55 4.11
CA HIS A 436 13.22 -23.38 2.96
C HIS A 436 12.25 -22.73 1.95
N VAL A 437 11.93 -21.45 2.12
CA VAL A 437 11.06 -20.71 1.16
C VAL A 437 11.75 -20.47 -0.18
N TYR A 438 13.07 -20.40 -0.17
CA TYR A 438 13.88 -20.19 -1.36
C TYR A 438 14.78 -21.39 -1.64
N ASP A 439 14.98 -21.68 -2.92
CA ASP A 439 15.98 -22.60 -3.43
C ASP A 439 16.97 -21.87 -4.35
N VAL A 440 18.03 -22.52 -4.78
CA VAL A 440 19.04 -21.96 -5.67
C VAL A 440 19.27 -22.83 -6.89
N THR A 441 19.56 -22.17 -8.01
CA THR A 441 19.99 -22.86 -9.23
C THR A 441 21.45 -23.29 -9.09
N TRP A 442 21.67 -24.58 -8.85
CA TRP A 442 23.02 -25.14 -8.76
C TRP A 442 23.75 -25.05 -10.09
N GLY A 443 25.05 -24.72 -10.04
CA GLY A 443 25.87 -24.57 -11.24
C GLY A 443 25.72 -23.24 -11.98
N SER A 444 24.95 -22.29 -11.43
CA SER A 444 24.77 -20.95 -12.00
C SER A 444 26.00 -20.05 -11.88
N LEU A 445 26.95 -20.39 -11.02
CA LEU A 445 28.20 -19.65 -10.84
C LEU A 445 29.39 -20.61 -10.62
N LYS A 446 30.61 -20.11 -10.85
CA LYS A 446 31.86 -20.81 -10.56
C LYS A 446 32.24 -20.60 -9.10
N PRO A 447 32.27 -21.67 -8.28
CA PRO A 447 32.61 -21.56 -6.86
C PRO A 447 33.98 -20.92 -6.64
N TYR A 448 34.04 -20.01 -5.64
CA TYR A 448 35.25 -19.30 -5.21
C TYR A 448 35.88 -18.30 -6.21
N GLU A 449 35.36 -18.25 -7.45
CA GLU A 449 35.83 -17.34 -8.51
C GLU A 449 34.84 -16.19 -8.74
N ASP A 450 33.55 -16.54 -8.89
CA ASP A 450 32.53 -15.57 -9.28
C ASP A 450 32.03 -14.73 -8.11
N ASN A 451 31.77 -13.44 -8.38
CA ASN A 451 30.92 -12.61 -7.56
C ASN A 451 29.44 -12.87 -7.88
N LEU A 452 28.59 -12.78 -6.90
CA LEU A 452 27.15 -12.86 -7.06
C LEU A 452 26.49 -11.53 -6.65
N VAL A 453 25.86 -10.86 -7.60
CA VAL A 453 25.03 -9.68 -7.36
C VAL A 453 23.57 -10.09 -7.38
N ILE A 454 22.82 -9.78 -6.32
CA ILE A 454 21.40 -10.09 -6.24
C ILE A 454 20.59 -8.87 -5.83
N ILE A 455 19.65 -8.45 -6.69
CA ILE A 455 18.81 -7.29 -6.44
C ILE A 455 17.51 -7.70 -5.74
N ASP A 456 17.13 -6.95 -4.71
CA ASP A 456 15.86 -7.03 -3.99
C ASP A 456 15.10 -5.70 -4.06
N ASP A 457 13.81 -5.70 -3.74
CA ASP A 457 12.98 -4.49 -3.73
C ASP A 457 13.33 -3.58 -2.55
N SER A 458 13.46 -4.12 -1.34
CA SER A 458 13.74 -3.36 -0.13
C SER A 458 14.29 -4.24 0.99
N ILE A 459 15.10 -3.66 1.87
CA ILE A 459 15.63 -4.29 3.08
C ILE A 459 15.18 -3.47 4.29
N VAL A 460 14.20 -3.99 5.05
CA VAL A 460 13.61 -3.29 6.20
C VAL A 460 14.12 -3.87 7.52
N ARG A 461 13.75 -5.10 7.82
CA ARG A 461 14.16 -5.81 9.06
C ARG A 461 15.42 -6.63 8.87
N GLY A 462 15.67 -7.09 7.65
CA GLY A 462 16.78 -7.95 7.27
C GLY A 462 16.69 -9.40 7.78
N THR A 463 15.57 -9.79 8.39
CA THR A 463 15.41 -11.12 9.01
C THR A 463 15.48 -12.23 7.97
N THR A 464 14.72 -12.14 6.89
CA THR A 464 14.71 -13.13 5.81
C THR A 464 16.05 -13.17 5.09
N LEU A 465 16.66 -12.00 4.87
CA LEU A 465 17.97 -11.91 4.25
C LEU A 465 19.03 -12.67 5.08
N LYS A 466 19.06 -12.46 6.41
CA LYS A 466 19.98 -13.14 7.32
C LYS A 466 19.68 -14.63 7.49
N GLN A 467 18.42 -14.98 7.72
CA GLN A 467 18.07 -16.35 8.11
C GLN A 467 17.98 -17.31 6.93
N SER A 468 17.64 -16.82 5.74
CA SER A 468 17.39 -17.62 4.56
C SER A 468 18.33 -17.29 3.40
N ILE A 469 18.23 -16.09 2.84
CA ILE A 469 18.81 -15.74 1.54
C ILE A 469 20.34 -15.84 1.56
N ILE A 470 21.04 -15.15 2.46
CA ILE A 470 22.51 -15.18 2.51
C ILE A 470 23.00 -16.61 2.75
N LYS A 471 22.36 -17.36 3.65
CA LYS A 471 22.74 -18.75 3.94
C LYS A 471 22.64 -19.68 2.73
N ILE A 472 21.56 -19.54 1.93
CA ILE A 472 21.36 -20.40 0.79
C ILE A 472 22.28 -20.02 -0.37
N LEU A 473 22.53 -18.72 -0.58
CA LEU A 473 23.46 -18.22 -1.60
C LEU A 473 24.91 -18.60 -1.28
N ASP A 474 25.32 -18.60 -0.01
CA ASP A 474 26.67 -18.99 0.42
C ASP A 474 26.97 -20.48 0.14
N LYS A 475 25.94 -21.33 0.01
CA LYS A 475 26.10 -22.73 -0.42
C LYS A 475 26.63 -22.89 -1.85
N LEU A 476 26.47 -21.88 -2.69
CA LEU A 476 27.03 -21.85 -4.03
C LEU A 476 28.53 -21.48 -4.04
N HIS A 477 29.08 -21.13 -2.88
CA HIS A 477 30.48 -20.70 -2.67
C HIS A 477 30.91 -19.52 -3.55
N PRO A 478 30.12 -18.42 -3.66
CA PRO A 478 30.62 -17.24 -4.38
C PRO A 478 31.83 -16.65 -3.66
N LYS A 479 32.69 -15.97 -4.41
CA LYS A 479 33.79 -15.16 -3.84
C LYS A 479 33.22 -14.01 -3.01
N LYS A 480 32.18 -13.35 -3.51
CA LYS A 480 31.51 -12.22 -2.90
C LYS A 480 30.02 -12.23 -3.20
N ILE A 481 29.20 -11.86 -2.23
CA ILE A 481 27.75 -11.64 -2.38
C ILE A 481 27.47 -10.14 -2.25
N VAL A 482 26.96 -9.51 -3.28
CA VAL A 482 26.49 -8.14 -3.26
C VAL A 482 24.97 -8.15 -3.27
N VAL A 483 24.35 -7.82 -2.14
CA VAL A 483 22.90 -7.64 -2.05
C VAL A 483 22.55 -6.19 -2.35
N VAL A 484 21.67 -6.00 -3.31
CA VAL A 484 21.31 -4.67 -3.82
C VAL A 484 19.84 -4.40 -3.49
N SER A 485 19.54 -3.27 -2.84
CA SER A 485 18.18 -2.82 -2.60
C SER A 485 17.79 -1.76 -3.62
N SER A 486 16.68 -1.96 -4.35
CA SER A 486 16.14 -0.94 -5.25
C SER A 486 15.47 0.22 -4.53
N SER A 487 15.28 0.11 -3.21
CA SER A 487 14.89 1.21 -2.32
C SER A 487 16.07 1.77 -1.53
N PRO A 488 16.00 3.04 -1.10
CA PRO A 488 16.91 3.57 -0.08
C PRO A 488 16.79 2.83 1.25
N GLN A 489 17.71 3.08 2.18
CA GLN A 489 17.63 2.56 3.55
C GLN A 489 16.34 3.03 4.23
N VAL A 490 15.51 2.10 4.71
CA VAL A 490 14.32 2.43 5.50
C VAL A 490 14.78 2.79 6.92
N ARG A 491 14.77 4.09 7.22
CA ARG A 491 15.30 4.68 8.45
C ARG A 491 14.22 5.07 9.45
N TYR A 492 13.03 5.42 8.97
CA TYR A 492 11.96 6.00 9.77
C TYR A 492 10.66 5.22 9.62
N PRO A 493 9.85 5.12 10.70
CA PRO A 493 8.61 4.38 10.67
C PRO A 493 7.55 5.00 9.76
N ASP A 494 6.61 4.19 9.30
CA ASP A 494 5.36 4.66 8.74
C ASP A 494 4.34 4.99 9.82
N CYS A 495 3.51 5.98 9.53
CA CYS A 495 2.38 6.37 10.36
C CYS A 495 1.09 6.56 9.54
N TYR A 496 1.10 6.19 8.25
CA TYR A 496 -0.02 6.39 7.33
C TYR A 496 -0.68 5.10 6.84
N GLY A 497 -0.37 3.96 7.46
CA GLY A 497 -1.11 2.70 7.26
C GLY A 497 -0.31 1.52 6.74
N ILE A 498 1.03 1.60 6.72
CA ILE A 498 1.91 0.45 6.46
C ILE A 498 2.38 -0.14 7.80
N ASP A 499 2.53 -1.47 7.88
CA ASP A 499 3.05 -2.14 9.08
C ASP A 499 4.57 -1.96 9.23
N MET A 500 4.99 -0.71 9.39
CA MET A 500 6.37 -0.30 9.65
C MET A 500 6.41 0.77 10.75
N SER A 501 5.76 0.54 11.89
CA SER A 501 5.61 1.55 12.94
C SER A 501 6.64 1.43 14.05
N ARG A 502 7.27 0.26 14.23
CA ARG A 502 8.20 0.00 15.31
C ARG A 502 9.63 0.27 14.88
N MET A 503 10.20 1.36 15.36
CA MET A 503 11.55 1.80 14.99
C MET A 503 12.63 0.75 15.32
N GLY A 504 12.50 0.05 16.45
CA GLY A 504 13.41 -1.01 16.86
C GLY A 504 13.44 -2.25 15.96
N GLU A 505 12.52 -2.37 14.98
CA GLU A 505 12.54 -3.46 14.00
C GLU A 505 13.42 -3.14 12.78
N PHE A 506 13.71 -1.87 12.51
CA PHE A 506 14.49 -1.48 11.33
C PHE A 506 15.98 -1.77 11.50
N ILE A 507 16.53 -2.50 10.53
CA ILE A 507 17.95 -2.84 10.54
C ILE A 507 18.83 -1.59 10.39
N ALA A 508 18.40 -0.59 9.62
CA ALA A 508 19.12 0.67 9.47
C ALA A 508 19.17 1.47 10.79
N PHE A 509 18.08 1.46 11.57
CA PHE A 509 18.05 2.11 12.87
C PHE A 509 18.98 1.39 13.88
N LYS A 510 18.89 0.06 13.94
CA LYS A 510 19.78 -0.74 14.78
C LYS A 510 21.26 -0.52 14.44
N ALA A 511 21.57 -0.44 13.14
CA ALA A 511 22.93 -0.18 12.67
C ALA A 511 23.42 1.22 13.06
N ALA A 512 22.58 2.26 12.92
CA ALA A 512 22.93 3.61 13.34
C ALA A 512 23.18 3.70 14.86
N VAL A 513 22.30 3.11 15.66
CA VAL A 513 22.48 3.03 17.14
C VAL A 513 23.77 2.28 17.49
N GLN A 514 24.09 1.18 16.79
CA GLN A 514 25.34 0.44 17.03
C GLN A 514 26.56 1.27 16.61
N LEU A 515 26.51 1.98 15.49
CA LEU A 515 27.60 2.89 15.06
C LEU A 515 27.85 4.01 16.07
N LEU A 516 26.80 4.59 16.67
CA LEU A 516 26.96 5.59 17.74
C LEU A 516 27.71 5.00 18.95
N LYS A 517 27.45 3.73 19.28
CA LYS A 517 28.18 3.03 20.35
C LYS A 517 29.65 2.76 19.95
N ASP A 518 29.88 2.21 18.78
CA ASP A 518 31.22 1.87 18.26
C ASP A 518 32.11 3.11 18.16
N THR A 519 31.54 4.27 17.84
CA THR A 519 32.24 5.55 17.72
C THR A 519 32.22 6.40 18.99
N ARG A 520 31.72 5.89 20.11
CA ARG A 520 31.60 6.57 21.42
C ARG A 520 30.79 7.88 21.37
N GLN A 521 29.75 7.89 20.54
CA GLN A 521 28.83 9.02 20.37
C GLN A 521 27.43 8.75 20.96
N GLU A 522 27.30 7.81 21.91
CA GLU A 522 26.03 7.42 22.54
C GLU A 522 25.30 8.58 23.20
N LYS A 523 26.01 9.63 23.57
CA LYS A 523 25.42 10.87 24.11
C LYS A 523 24.32 11.41 23.19
N ILE A 524 24.45 11.28 21.88
CA ILE A 524 23.46 11.75 20.90
C ILE A 524 22.10 11.09 21.16
N ILE A 525 22.05 9.81 21.54
CA ILE A 525 20.81 9.08 21.84
C ILE A 525 20.06 9.76 22.99
N ASN A 526 20.78 10.08 24.07
CA ASN A 526 20.21 10.75 25.24
C ASN A 526 19.82 12.20 24.93
N ASP A 527 20.61 12.92 24.14
CA ASP A 527 20.32 14.30 23.75
C ASP A 527 19.05 14.35 22.89
N VAL A 528 18.88 13.43 21.92
CA VAL A 528 17.66 13.31 21.11
C VAL A 528 16.44 12.98 21.98
N TYR A 529 16.58 12.02 22.92
CA TYR A 529 15.52 11.68 23.85
C TYR A 529 15.07 12.91 24.67
N ASN A 530 16.00 13.66 25.23
CA ASN A 530 15.69 14.86 26.03
C ASN A 530 15.03 15.96 25.19
N LYS A 531 15.49 16.18 23.96
CA LYS A 531 14.86 17.13 23.01
C LYS A 531 13.42 16.74 22.70
N ILE A 532 13.17 15.45 22.45
CA ILE A 532 11.82 14.94 22.19
C ILE A 532 10.93 15.14 23.41
N LYS A 533 11.40 14.76 24.61
CA LYS A 533 10.63 14.97 25.86
C LYS A 533 10.31 16.46 26.10
N ALA A 534 11.25 17.35 25.83
CA ALA A 534 11.04 18.78 25.95
C ALA A 534 10.01 19.29 24.91
N GLN A 535 10.04 18.75 23.68
CA GLN A 535 9.05 19.10 22.65
C GLN A 535 7.65 18.59 23.00
N GLN A 536 7.53 17.38 23.60
CA GLN A 536 6.26 16.80 24.02
C GLN A 536 5.52 17.62 25.11
N LEU A 537 6.22 18.48 25.84
CA LEU A 537 5.61 19.40 26.81
C LEU A 537 4.98 20.64 26.16
N LYS A 538 5.26 20.89 24.89
CA LYS A 538 4.70 22.01 24.13
C LYS A 538 3.32 21.66 23.55
N PRO A 539 2.52 22.69 23.21
CA PRO A 539 1.30 22.47 22.44
C PRO A 539 1.59 21.66 21.16
N GLU A 540 0.67 20.79 20.76
CA GLU A 540 0.86 19.87 19.63
C GLU A 540 1.20 20.60 18.31
N ALA A 541 0.64 21.77 18.08
CA ALA A 541 0.95 22.60 16.91
C ALA A 541 2.43 23.05 16.85
N GLU A 542 3.15 23.06 17.97
CA GLU A 542 4.56 23.42 18.05
C GLU A 542 5.49 22.20 17.96
N GLN A 543 4.95 20.99 17.94
CA GLN A 543 5.71 19.74 17.87
C GLN A 543 6.04 19.39 16.41
N THR A 544 6.87 20.20 15.76
CA THR A 544 7.12 20.13 14.31
C THR A 544 8.49 19.58 13.92
N VAL A 545 9.38 19.30 14.89
CA VAL A 545 10.76 18.88 14.61
C VAL A 545 10.92 17.38 14.80
N ASN A 546 11.39 16.70 13.75
CA ASN A 546 11.82 15.30 13.82
C ASN A 546 13.28 15.22 14.31
N PHE A 547 13.48 15.03 15.60
CA PHE A 547 14.81 14.92 16.21
C PHE A 547 15.49 13.57 15.91
N VAL A 548 14.76 12.53 15.49
CA VAL A 548 15.35 11.23 15.16
C VAL A 548 16.35 11.31 14.01
N LYS A 549 16.27 12.34 13.19
CA LYS A 549 17.27 12.60 12.13
C LYS A 549 18.69 12.72 12.68
N GLU A 550 18.86 13.22 13.90
CA GLU A 550 20.16 13.40 14.53
C GLU A 550 20.87 12.06 14.82
N ILE A 551 20.13 10.95 14.93
CA ILE A 551 20.69 9.60 15.10
C ILE A 551 21.51 9.16 13.88
N TYR A 552 21.11 9.60 12.68
CA TYR A 552 21.76 9.24 11.43
C TYR A 552 22.77 10.30 10.95
N ALA A 553 22.67 11.53 11.46
CA ALA A 553 23.45 12.67 10.99
C ALA A 553 24.98 12.48 11.01
N PRO A 554 25.59 11.74 11.97
CA PRO A 554 27.03 11.52 11.98
C PRO A 554 27.54 10.59 10.89
N PHE A 555 26.68 9.84 10.18
CA PHE A 555 27.07 8.73 9.33
C PHE A 555 26.62 8.91 7.88
N THR A 556 27.46 8.47 6.94
CA THR A 556 27.12 8.34 5.54
C THR A 556 26.22 7.12 5.29
N VAL A 557 25.57 7.08 4.11
CA VAL A 557 24.80 5.92 3.67
C VAL A 557 25.66 4.66 3.62
N GLU A 558 26.91 4.79 3.17
CA GLU A 558 27.87 3.70 3.03
C GLU A 558 28.28 3.12 4.39
N GLU A 559 28.53 3.97 5.39
CA GLU A 559 28.88 3.52 6.74
C GLU A 559 27.72 2.75 7.39
N VAL A 560 26.50 3.26 7.25
CA VAL A 560 25.30 2.55 7.73
C VAL A 560 25.11 1.23 6.96
N SER A 561 25.30 1.22 5.61
CA SER A 561 25.18 -0.01 4.80
C SER A 561 26.21 -1.05 5.19
N LYS A 562 27.44 -0.65 5.49
CA LYS A 562 28.50 -1.55 5.95
C LYS A 562 28.13 -2.16 7.32
N LYS A 563 27.64 -1.34 8.25
CA LYS A 563 27.21 -1.85 9.58
C LYS A 563 26.01 -2.79 9.46
N ILE A 564 25.06 -2.50 8.57
CA ILE A 564 23.94 -3.41 8.28
C ILE A 564 24.47 -4.75 7.76
N ALA A 565 25.42 -4.73 6.82
CA ALA A 565 26.03 -5.96 6.30
C ALA A 565 26.65 -6.79 7.44
N GLU A 566 27.48 -6.17 8.29
CA GLU A 566 28.10 -6.84 9.46
C GLU A 566 27.04 -7.51 10.37
N MET A 567 25.90 -6.86 10.61
CA MET A 567 24.82 -7.37 11.45
C MET A 567 24.01 -8.49 10.80
N LEU A 568 23.96 -8.52 9.46
CA LEU A 568 23.16 -9.47 8.69
C LEU A 568 23.94 -10.73 8.28
N ILE A 569 25.26 -10.73 8.35
CA ILE A 569 26.06 -11.91 8.01
C ILE A 569 25.77 -13.04 9.01
N PRO A 570 25.28 -14.21 8.56
CA PRO A 570 25.12 -15.38 9.41
C PRO A 570 26.48 -15.92 9.86
N GLU A 571 26.53 -16.51 11.05
CA GLU A 571 27.73 -17.23 11.51
C GLU A 571 28.08 -18.37 10.54
N GLY A 572 29.36 -18.49 10.20
CA GLY A 572 29.87 -19.49 9.29
C GLY A 572 29.79 -19.14 7.79
N THR A 573 29.28 -17.96 7.42
CA THR A 573 29.32 -17.46 6.04
C THR A 573 30.76 -17.33 5.55
N LYS A 574 31.05 -17.86 4.36
CA LYS A 574 32.40 -17.87 3.76
C LYS A 574 32.62 -16.73 2.79
N ALA A 575 31.58 -16.33 2.06
CA ALA A 575 31.65 -15.26 1.12
C ALA A 575 31.77 -13.89 1.79
N GLU A 576 32.48 -12.96 1.17
CA GLU A 576 32.38 -11.53 1.54
C GLU A 576 30.96 -11.04 1.22
N VAL A 577 30.33 -10.34 2.16
CA VAL A 577 28.96 -9.80 1.96
C VAL A 577 28.99 -8.28 1.98
N GLN A 578 28.46 -7.67 0.91
CA GLN A 578 28.31 -6.22 0.77
C GLN A 578 26.87 -5.86 0.48
N LEU A 579 26.40 -4.72 1.01
CA LEU A 579 25.09 -4.16 0.71
C LEU A 579 25.22 -2.89 -0.10
N VAL A 580 24.38 -2.75 -1.12
CA VAL A 580 24.24 -1.54 -1.95
C VAL A 580 22.78 -1.10 -1.88
N TYR A 581 22.54 0.14 -1.50
CA TYR A 581 21.21 0.74 -1.44
C TYR A 581 21.05 1.80 -2.53
N GLN A 582 19.81 1.99 -2.96
CA GLN A 582 19.43 3.16 -3.74
C GLN A 582 19.63 4.44 -2.93
N TYR A 583 19.81 5.56 -3.61
CA TYR A 583 19.86 6.89 -3.00
C TYR A 583 18.48 7.57 -3.08
N PRO A 584 18.09 8.37 -2.05
CA PRO A 584 16.81 9.10 -2.07
C PRO A 584 16.65 10.00 -3.31
N GLU A 585 17.73 10.63 -3.75
CA GLU A 585 17.75 11.50 -4.93
C GLU A 585 17.47 10.74 -6.23
N ASP A 586 17.94 9.49 -6.32
CA ASP A 586 17.70 8.63 -7.48
C ASP A 586 16.28 8.03 -7.44
N LEU A 587 15.73 7.78 -6.25
CA LEU A 587 14.33 7.43 -6.08
C LEU A 587 13.42 8.55 -6.63
N ILE A 588 13.67 9.81 -6.28
CA ILE A 588 12.92 10.96 -6.80
C ILE A 588 13.05 11.09 -8.32
N LYS A 589 14.25 10.87 -8.87
CA LYS A 589 14.46 10.86 -10.33
C LYS A 589 13.69 9.74 -11.03
N ALA A 590 13.57 8.58 -10.39
CA ALA A 590 12.82 7.44 -10.93
C ALA A 590 11.31 7.61 -10.81
N CYS A 591 10.83 8.12 -9.66
CA CYS A 591 9.43 8.23 -9.28
C CYS A 591 9.03 9.70 -9.00
N PRO A 592 9.09 10.61 -9.98
CA PRO A 592 8.96 12.05 -9.74
C PRO A 592 7.58 12.49 -9.23
N ASN A 593 6.55 11.66 -9.44
CA ASN A 593 5.17 11.93 -8.99
C ASN A 593 4.85 11.30 -7.63
N HIS A 594 5.81 10.58 -7.00
CA HIS A 594 5.67 9.87 -5.73
C HIS A 594 6.82 10.21 -4.79
N VAL A 595 6.88 11.48 -4.40
CA VAL A 595 7.95 12.06 -3.57
C VAL A 595 7.69 11.96 -2.06
N GLY A 596 6.66 11.22 -1.66
CA GLY A 596 6.41 10.87 -0.26
C GLY A 596 7.43 9.85 0.23
N ASP A 597 8.59 10.34 0.65
CA ASP A 597 9.81 9.58 0.95
C ASP A 597 10.18 9.57 2.45
N TRP A 598 9.22 9.87 3.33
CA TRP A 598 9.44 9.99 4.79
C TRP A 598 10.12 8.77 5.42
N TYR A 599 9.97 7.58 4.85
CA TYR A 599 10.67 6.36 5.31
C TYR A 599 12.18 6.47 5.25
N PHE A 600 12.70 7.23 4.30
CA PHE A 600 14.12 7.34 3.96
C PHE A 600 14.71 8.62 4.51
N THR A 601 13.97 9.74 4.40
CA THR A 601 14.43 11.10 4.72
C THR A 601 13.96 11.60 6.07
N GLY A 602 12.89 11.02 6.63
CA GLY A 602 12.22 11.53 7.84
C GLY A 602 11.44 12.83 7.63
N ASN A 603 11.13 13.19 6.37
CA ASN A 603 10.33 14.36 6.00
C ASN A 603 8.84 14.00 5.96
N TYR A 604 8.20 13.97 7.11
CA TYR A 604 6.78 13.62 7.18
C TYR A 604 5.91 14.76 6.65
N PRO A 605 4.91 14.46 5.80
CA PRO A 605 4.02 15.49 5.24
C PRO A 605 3.10 16.13 6.27
N THR A 606 2.79 15.43 7.37
CA THR A 606 1.85 15.91 8.38
C THR A 606 2.52 16.17 9.74
N PRO A 607 2.03 17.14 10.53
CA PRO A 607 2.50 17.36 11.89
C PRO A 607 2.37 16.12 12.79
N GLY A 608 1.28 15.37 12.65
CA GLY A 608 1.07 14.13 13.38
C GLY A 608 2.10 13.06 13.06
N GLY A 609 2.56 12.97 11.81
CA GLY A 609 3.65 12.09 11.41
C GLY A 609 4.95 12.40 12.16
N VAL A 610 5.29 13.69 12.29
CA VAL A 610 6.46 14.14 13.08
C VAL A 610 6.33 13.76 14.56
N ARG A 611 5.14 13.91 15.14
CA ARG A 611 4.89 13.50 16.54
C ARG A 611 5.05 11.99 16.71
N LEU A 612 4.53 11.21 15.77
CA LEU A 612 4.58 9.74 15.85
C LEU A 612 6.01 9.18 15.69
N VAL A 613 6.85 9.73 14.82
CA VAL A 613 8.24 9.26 14.70
C VAL A 613 9.03 9.54 15.98
N ASN A 614 8.85 10.71 16.60
CA ASN A 614 9.47 11.03 17.88
C ASN A 614 8.96 10.10 18.99
N ARG A 615 7.66 9.80 19.02
CA ARG A 615 7.08 8.83 19.97
C ARG A 615 7.62 7.42 19.75
N ALA A 616 7.77 6.98 18.51
CA ALA A 616 8.34 5.67 18.20
C ALA A 616 9.78 5.53 18.73
N PHE A 617 10.56 6.61 18.71
CA PHE A 617 11.90 6.63 19.27
C PHE A 617 11.89 6.56 20.81
N THR A 618 11.03 7.35 21.48
CA THR A 618 10.92 7.28 22.95
C THR A 618 10.41 5.92 23.40
N ASN A 619 9.40 5.36 22.72
CA ASN A 619 8.89 4.02 23.01
C ASN A 619 9.97 2.94 22.89
N PHE A 620 10.84 3.04 21.88
CA PHE A 620 11.99 2.13 21.74
C PHE A 620 12.93 2.19 22.94
N LEU A 621 13.28 3.37 23.43
CA LEU A 621 14.18 3.52 24.58
C LEU A 621 13.53 3.12 25.91
N GLU A 622 12.25 3.36 26.05
CA GLU A 622 11.48 3.03 27.26
C GLU A 622 10.99 1.56 27.27
N ASN A 623 11.31 0.77 26.25
CA ASN A 623 10.82 -0.60 26.04
C ASN A 623 9.29 -0.71 26.10
N VAL A 624 8.59 0.31 25.60
CA VAL A 624 7.13 0.34 25.54
C VAL A 624 6.68 -0.27 24.21
N ASP A 625 5.94 -1.36 24.28
CA ASP A 625 5.50 -2.13 23.10
C ASP A 625 4.20 -1.58 22.47
N HIS A 626 3.80 -0.35 22.80
CA HIS A 626 2.59 0.31 22.29
C HIS A 626 2.92 1.48 21.35
N ARG A 627 2.03 1.66 20.34
CA ARG A 627 2.04 2.81 19.41
C ARG A 627 1.60 4.10 20.09
#